data_71d2bee86b340715c07901eddc9dc4a7
#
_entry.id   71d2bee86b340715c07901eddc9dc4a7
#
_cell.length_a   1.000
_cell.length_b   1.000
_cell.length_c   1.000
_cell.angle_alpha   90.00
_cell.angle_beta   90.00
_cell.angle_gamma   90.00
#
_symmetry.space_group_name_H-M   'P 1'
#
loop_
_entity.id
_entity.type
_entity.pdbx_description
1 polymer ?
#
loop_
_entity_poly.entity_id
_entity_poly.type
_entity_poly.pdbx_seq_one_letter_code
_entity_poly.pdbx_strand_id
1 'polypeptide(L)'
;MRNQATIIKAISLLLLIMPSFLWSKVDFVHEIMPVLNKHCAECHTSGKKKGGLDMNTRSSFLAGGENGKVAVPSKPADSFFLELIQSEDSDERMPPKGGGLSAEEIKKLIAWVTEGMPWDEGVQLGSSGWEPPLKPRIVKLPEAQKDRDHPIDRLLDSYLAKNKMAIPQDSEDPAFVRRAYMDIVGLLPSPAQLNEFSTSKSLNKRKELIDALLADDIAYADHWLTFWNDLLRNDYTGTGFITGGRKQITTWLYAALRENKPYDQFVKELIDAKGNSAGFINGIKWRGNVSAGQTVHMQFSQNISQVFLGINMKCASCHDSFIDRWTLEEAYNLASIYADKPIELTRCDKPTGKMSTAKWIFPELGEIDPKASKSERLKQLAGLMTHPENGRFTRTIANRIWARLMGRGIVHPVDAMHTKPWNEDLLDYLAVRFAEDGYDLRKFVRFIMSSQAYQSKSVFLSEEPGEDYVYSGPVPKRMTAEQ
;
A
#
# COMPACT_ATOMS: atom_id res chain seq x y z
N MET A 1 69.89 -43.92 25.59
CA MET A 1 70.48 -43.86 24.25
C MET A 1 69.49 -43.18 23.28
N ARG A 2 70.02 -42.17 22.64
CA ARG A 2 69.53 -41.40 21.49
C ARG A 2 68.11 -40.78 21.49
N ASN A 3 68.14 -39.44 21.71
CA ASN A 3 67.20 -38.43 21.27
C ASN A 3 66.93 -38.53 19.78
N GLN A 4 65.67 -38.33 19.43
CA GLN A 4 65.32 -37.66 18.17
C GLN A 4 64.23 -36.60 18.43
N ALA A 5 64.62 -35.33 18.35
CA ALA A 5 63.76 -34.19 18.35
C ALA A 5 63.12 -34.04 16.95
N THR A 6 61.82 -34.09 16.88
CA THR A 6 61.04 -33.75 15.66
C THR A 6 60.67 -32.29 15.69
N ILE A 7 61.26 -31.55 14.76
CA ILE A 7 60.99 -30.14 14.53
C ILE A 7 59.63 -30.03 13.80
N ILE A 8 58.62 -29.50 14.48
CA ILE A 8 57.35 -29.12 13.86
C ILE A 8 57.54 -27.69 13.30
N LYS A 9 57.61 -27.58 11.98
CA LYS A 9 57.53 -26.28 11.27
C LYS A 9 56.10 -25.76 11.37
N ALA A 10 55.90 -24.71 12.15
CA ALA A 10 54.67 -23.91 12.14
C ALA A 10 54.64 -23.09 10.83
N ILE A 11 53.76 -23.46 9.91
CA ILE A 11 53.41 -22.62 8.75
C ILE A 11 52.37 -21.64 9.24
N SER A 12 52.77 -20.38 9.48
CA SER A 12 51.86 -19.27 9.71
C SER A 12 51.14 -18.95 8.41
N LEU A 13 49.90 -19.39 8.30
CA LEU A 13 48.98 -19.00 7.25
C LEU A 13 48.48 -17.58 7.57
N LEU A 14 49.12 -16.59 6.99
CA LEU A 14 48.67 -15.20 7.03
C LEU A 14 47.40 -15.10 6.18
N LEU A 15 46.23 -15.21 6.80
CA LEU A 15 44.94 -14.87 6.18
C LEU A 15 44.94 -13.34 5.96
N LEU A 16 45.21 -12.92 4.74
CA LEU A 16 44.88 -11.58 4.26
C LEU A 16 43.38 -11.38 4.40
N ILE A 17 42.94 -10.77 5.52
CA ILE A 17 41.62 -10.19 5.65
C ILE A 17 41.62 -8.96 4.75
N MET A 18 41.26 -9.13 3.47
CA MET A 18 40.82 -8.00 2.68
C MET A 18 39.57 -7.45 3.35
N PRO A 19 39.52 -6.17 3.71
CA PRO A 19 38.27 -5.56 4.14
C PRO A 19 37.33 -5.68 2.95
N SER A 20 36.32 -6.54 3.07
CA SER A 20 35.16 -6.48 2.19
C SER A 20 34.57 -5.10 2.39
N PHE A 21 34.87 -4.17 1.51
CA PHE A 21 34.07 -2.97 1.35
C PHE A 21 32.66 -3.49 1.06
N LEU A 22 31.83 -3.55 2.06
CA LEU A 22 30.38 -3.61 1.91
C LEU A 22 30.00 -2.31 1.15
N TRP A 23 30.01 -2.39 -0.16
CA TRP A 23 29.37 -1.35 -0.98
C TRP A 23 27.92 -1.37 -0.52
N SER A 24 27.52 -0.30 0.16
CA SER A 24 26.12 -0.03 0.45
C SER A 24 25.41 -0.03 -0.91
N LYS A 25 24.45 -0.94 -1.06
CA LYS A 25 23.62 -0.98 -2.27
C LYS A 25 22.96 0.39 -2.43
N VAL A 26 23.04 0.98 -3.62
CA VAL A 26 22.44 2.28 -3.91
C VAL A 26 20.96 2.25 -3.56
N ASP A 27 20.53 3.13 -2.69
CA ASP A 27 19.13 3.32 -2.34
C ASP A 27 18.47 4.25 -3.37
N PHE A 28 17.62 3.66 -4.21
CA PHE A 28 16.97 4.42 -5.28
C PHE A 28 16.11 5.57 -4.74
N VAL A 29 15.27 5.28 -3.74
CA VAL A 29 14.31 6.27 -3.21
C VAL A 29 15.00 7.41 -2.49
N HIS A 30 16.05 7.13 -1.71
CA HIS A 30 16.69 8.14 -0.87
C HIS A 30 17.89 8.83 -1.53
N GLU A 31 18.56 8.19 -2.50
CA GLU A 31 19.79 8.74 -3.10
C GLU A 31 19.62 9.17 -4.55
N ILE A 32 18.85 8.44 -5.37
CA ILE A 32 18.73 8.66 -6.80
C ILE A 32 17.49 9.47 -7.16
N MET A 33 16.33 9.08 -6.65
CA MET A 33 15.07 9.72 -6.98
C MET A 33 15.05 11.23 -6.67
N PRO A 34 15.64 11.73 -5.58
CA PRO A 34 15.74 13.17 -5.33
C PRO A 34 16.51 13.92 -6.42
N VAL A 35 17.58 13.30 -6.95
CA VAL A 35 18.39 13.88 -8.04
C VAL A 35 17.59 13.93 -9.33
N LEU A 36 16.93 12.80 -9.68
CA LEU A 36 16.10 12.72 -10.88
C LEU A 36 14.89 13.67 -10.81
N ASN A 37 14.22 13.76 -9.65
CA ASN A 37 13.10 14.68 -9.45
C ASN A 37 13.52 16.15 -9.59
N LYS A 38 14.66 16.51 -9.03
CA LYS A 38 15.17 17.89 -9.04
C LYS A 38 15.58 18.35 -10.44
N HIS A 39 16.21 17.46 -11.22
CA HIS A 39 16.90 17.84 -12.45
C HIS A 39 16.22 17.34 -13.74
N CYS A 40 15.43 16.26 -13.69
CA CYS A 40 14.92 15.56 -14.87
C CYS A 40 13.40 15.57 -14.99
N ALA A 41 12.72 15.41 -13.84
CA ALA A 41 11.28 15.14 -13.80
C ALA A 41 10.41 16.21 -14.47
N GLU A 42 10.76 17.49 -14.37
CA GLU A 42 9.98 18.57 -14.98
C GLU A 42 9.79 18.42 -16.49
N CYS A 43 10.75 17.81 -17.18
CA CYS A 43 10.77 17.67 -18.64
C CYS A 43 10.45 16.26 -19.14
N HIS A 44 10.70 15.22 -18.31
CA HIS A 44 10.66 13.83 -18.75
C HIS A 44 9.66 12.97 -17.98
N THR A 45 8.71 13.59 -17.25
CA THR A 45 7.67 12.86 -16.49
C THR A 45 6.31 13.52 -16.63
N SER A 46 5.26 12.91 -16.07
CA SER A 46 3.91 13.46 -15.97
C SER A 46 3.32 13.94 -17.30
N GLY A 47 3.53 13.14 -18.36
CA GLY A 47 3.04 13.43 -19.71
C GLY A 47 3.92 14.37 -20.53
N LYS A 48 4.95 14.97 -19.95
CA LYS A 48 5.98 15.70 -20.66
C LYS A 48 7.11 14.72 -21.04
N LYS A 49 7.26 14.44 -22.32
CA LYS A 49 8.23 13.48 -22.85
C LYS A 49 9.14 14.20 -23.85
N LYS A 50 9.91 15.17 -23.36
CA LYS A 50 10.85 15.88 -24.25
C LYS A 50 11.86 14.89 -24.82
N GLY A 51 12.08 14.95 -26.14
CA GLY A 51 12.91 13.98 -26.87
C GLY A 51 12.35 12.55 -26.83
N GLY A 52 11.03 12.39 -26.62
CA GLY A 52 10.37 11.08 -26.51
C GLY A 52 10.68 10.31 -25.23
N LEU A 53 11.56 10.82 -24.35
CA LEU A 53 11.99 10.12 -23.13
C LEU A 53 10.95 10.25 -22.03
N ASP A 54 10.52 9.10 -21.51
CA ASP A 54 9.64 8.97 -20.35
C ASP A 54 10.41 8.34 -19.18
N MET A 55 10.60 9.11 -18.12
CA MET A 55 11.31 8.66 -16.91
C MET A 55 10.38 8.31 -15.76
N ASN A 56 9.06 8.18 -15.98
CA ASN A 56 8.12 7.89 -14.88
C ASN A 56 8.42 6.57 -14.19
N THR A 57 8.77 5.53 -14.95
CA THR A 57 9.05 4.19 -14.44
C THR A 57 10.39 3.69 -14.94
N ARG A 58 10.92 2.65 -14.27
CA ARG A 58 12.14 1.98 -14.75
C ARG A 58 11.98 1.45 -16.18
N SER A 59 10.84 0.83 -16.48
CA SER A 59 10.57 0.25 -17.80
C SER A 59 10.50 1.33 -18.90
N SER A 60 9.80 2.44 -18.65
CA SER A 60 9.70 3.53 -19.60
C SER A 60 11.07 4.23 -19.79
N PHE A 61 11.86 4.40 -18.73
CA PHE A 61 13.20 4.97 -18.83
C PHE A 61 14.13 4.09 -19.67
N LEU A 62 14.11 2.77 -19.46
CA LEU A 62 14.92 1.82 -20.24
C LEU A 62 14.44 1.63 -21.68
N ALA A 63 13.19 1.94 -21.98
CA ALA A 63 12.68 1.96 -23.37
C ALA A 63 13.38 3.03 -24.21
N GLY A 64 13.82 4.14 -23.57
CA GLY A 64 14.53 5.23 -24.23
C GLY A 64 13.61 6.29 -24.82
N GLY A 65 14.15 7.11 -25.73
CA GLY A 65 13.45 8.21 -26.39
C GLY A 65 13.66 8.19 -27.91
N GLU A 66 13.47 9.32 -28.55
CA GLU A 66 13.61 9.49 -30.01
C GLU A 66 14.99 9.09 -30.54
N ASN A 67 16.03 9.27 -29.71
CA ASN A 67 17.40 8.92 -30.05
C ASN A 67 17.81 7.49 -29.65
N GLY A 68 16.82 6.63 -29.29
CA GLY A 68 17.05 5.25 -28.89
C GLY A 68 17.24 5.10 -27.37
N LYS A 69 17.95 4.03 -26.97
CA LYS A 69 18.18 3.73 -25.55
C LYS A 69 19.11 4.76 -24.92
N VAL A 70 18.66 5.36 -23.83
CA VAL A 70 19.41 6.39 -23.10
C VAL A 70 20.18 5.85 -21.90
N ALA A 71 19.82 4.65 -21.41
CA ALA A 71 20.47 4.01 -20.28
C ALA A 71 20.58 2.49 -20.50
N VAL A 72 21.71 1.91 -20.07
CA VAL A 72 21.97 0.47 -20.15
C VAL A 72 22.38 -0.02 -18.76
N PRO A 73 21.55 -0.83 -18.09
CA PRO A 73 21.86 -1.34 -16.75
C PRO A 73 23.22 -2.02 -16.68
N SER A 74 23.97 -1.76 -15.63
CA SER A 74 25.33 -2.24 -15.37
C SER A 74 26.40 -1.80 -16.38
N LYS A 75 26.08 -0.86 -17.27
CA LYS A 75 27.00 -0.35 -18.28
C LYS A 75 27.00 1.18 -18.32
N PRO A 76 27.70 1.85 -17.41
CA PRO A 76 27.75 3.31 -17.37
C PRO A 76 28.30 3.93 -18.68
N ALA A 77 29.33 3.33 -19.29
CA ALA A 77 29.93 3.82 -20.52
C ALA A 77 28.99 3.75 -21.74
N ASP A 78 28.00 2.84 -21.72
CA ASP A 78 26.99 2.69 -22.78
C ASP A 78 25.71 3.48 -22.50
N SER A 79 25.70 4.29 -21.44
CA SER A 79 24.50 4.99 -20.96
C SER A 79 24.55 6.47 -21.35
N PHE A 80 23.93 6.79 -22.48
CA PHE A 80 23.95 8.11 -23.11
C PHE A 80 23.48 9.25 -22.19
N PHE A 81 22.53 9.02 -21.31
CA PHE A 81 22.10 10.06 -20.35
C PHE A 81 23.23 10.47 -19.38
N LEU A 82 24.16 9.55 -19.05
CA LEU A 82 25.34 9.90 -18.24
C LEU A 82 26.33 10.78 -19.00
N GLU A 83 26.42 10.63 -20.30
CA GLU A 83 27.22 11.52 -21.17
C GLU A 83 26.58 12.91 -21.16
N LEU A 84 25.27 13.02 -21.38
CA LEU A 84 24.55 14.30 -21.42
C LEU A 84 24.65 15.10 -20.12
N ILE A 85 24.57 14.44 -18.96
CA ILE A 85 24.66 15.15 -17.65
C ILE A 85 26.08 15.58 -17.31
N GLN A 86 27.08 15.06 -17.99
CA GLN A 86 28.49 15.40 -17.82
C GLN A 86 29.02 16.30 -18.95
N SER A 87 28.20 16.58 -19.97
CA SER A 87 28.64 17.42 -21.12
C SER A 87 28.94 18.85 -20.64
N GLU A 88 30.05 19.39 -21.10
CA GLU A 88 30.43 20.80 -20.92
C GLU A 88 29.75 21.71 -21.96
N ASP A 89 29.24 21.12 -23.07
CA ASP A 89 28.51 21.84 -24.10
C ASP A 89 27.09 22.19 -23.57
N SER A 90 26.77 23.47 -23.49
CA SER A 90 25.50 23.99 -23.03
C SER A 90 24.30 23.56 -23.89
N ASP A 91 24.53 23.24 -25.18
CA ASP A 91 23.48 22.87 -26.14
C ASP A 91 23.14 21.38 -26.04
N GLU A 92 24.06 20.56 -25.55
CA GLU A 92 23.86 19.12 -25.35
C GLU A 92 23.57 18.76 -23.90
N ARG A 93 24.05 19.56 -22.95
CA ARG A 93 24.00 19.24 -21.53
C ARG A 93 22.57 19.12 -20.98
N MET A 94 22.33 18.09 -20.17
CA MET A 94 21.11 17.93 -19.37
C MET A 94 21.40 18.15 -17.88
N PRO A 95 20.55 18.92 -17.18
CA PRO A 95 19.41 19.72 -17.69
C PRO A 95 19.91 20.96 -18.49
N PRO A 96 19.11 21.44 -19.46
CA PRO A 96 19.49 22.58 -20.31
C PRO A 96 19.43 23.93 -19.58
N LYS A 97 18.90 23.97 -18.39
CA LYS A 97 18.80 25.15 -17.52
C LYS A 97 19.35 24.84 -16.13
N GLY A 98 19.92 25.86 -15.49
CA GLY A 98 20.58 25.68 -14.20
C GLY A 98 22.04 25.21 -14.35
N GLY A 99 22.83 25.26 -13.32
CA GLY A 99 24.28 25.00 -13.36
C GLY A 99 24.71 23.53 -13.58
N GLY A 100 23.83 22.64 -14.05
CA GLY A 100 24.10 21.20 -14.15
C GLY A 100 23.96 20.48 -12.79
N LEU A 101 24.37 19.19 -12.78
CA LEU A 101 24.42 18.38 -11.57
C LEU A 101 25.76 18.59 -10.84
N SER A 102 25.77 18.47 -9.53
CA SER A 102 27.01 18.43 -8.77
C SER A 102 27.80 17.14 -9.00
N ALA A 103 29.11 17.18 -8.79
CA ALA A 103 29.98 16.00 -8.92
C ALA A 103 29.52 14.82 -8.03
N GLU A 104 28.94 15.12 -6.85
CA GLU A 104 28.38 14.10 -5.97
C GLU A 104 27.10 13.47 -6.54
N GLU A 105 26.19 14.28 -7.11
CA GLU A 105 24.97 13.78 -7.77
C GLU A 105 25.31 12.92 -8.98
N ILE A 106 26.28 13.34 -9.80
CA ILE A 106 26.79 12.55 -10.94
C ILE A 106 27.37 11.22 -10.49
N LYS A 107 28.18 11.23 -9.42
CA LYS A 107 28.76 10.00 -8.85
C LYS A 107 27.70 9.02 -8.39
N LYS A 108 26.63 9.49 -7.76
CA LYS A 108 25.49 8.65 -7.36
C LYS A 108 24.79 8.02 -8.56
N LEU A 109 24.54 8.77 -9.63
CA LEU A 109 23.91 8.25 -10.84
C LEU A 109 24.79 7.22 -11.56
N ILE A 110 26.11 7.42 -11.61
CA ILE A 110 27.05 6.43 -12.15
C ILE A 110 27.02 5.14 -11.31
N ALA A 111 27.05 5.24 -9.99
CA ALA A 111 26.95 4.08 -9.10
C ALA A 111 25.63 3.33 -9.30
N TRP A 112 24.51 4.04 -9.39
CA TRP A 112 23.20 3.49 -9.65
C TRP A 112 23.14 2.68 -10.97
N VAL A 113 23.67 3.25 -12.05
CA VAL A 113 23.75 2.52 -13.34
C VAL A 113 24.64 1.29 -13.21
N THR A 114 25.81 1.43 -12.55
CA THR A 114 26.77 0.32 -12.34
C THR A 114 26.12 -0.85 -11.61
N GLU A 115 25.24 -0.58 -10.62
CA GLU A 115 24.50 -1.58 -9.87
C GLU A 115 23.26 -2.14 -10.60
N GLY A 116 23.09 -1.79 -11.89
CA GLY A 116 21.98 -2.31 -12.69
C GLY A 116 20.70 -1.51 -12.61
N MET A 117 20.77 -0.27 -12.14
CA MET A 117 19.63 0.64 -12.01
C MET A 117 18.51 0.05 -11.15
N PRO A 118 18.79 -0.32 -9.88
CA PRO A 118 17.74 -0.76 -8.96
C PRO A 118 16.66 0.32 -8.88
N TRP A 119 15.39 -0.13 -8.82
CA TRP A 119 14.23 0.74 -8.79
C TRP A 119 13.18 0.06 -7.92
N ASP A 120 12.68 0.75 -6.91
CA ASP A 120 11.74 0.15 -5.99
C ASP A 120 10.38 -0.06 -6.65
N GLU A 121 9.75 -1.18 -6.35
CA GLU A 121 8.46 -1.57 -6.93
C GLU A 121 7.37 -0.54 -6.59
N GLY A 122 6.58 -0.16 -7.59
CA GLY A 122 5.48 0.81 -7.45
C GLY A 122 5.93 2.27 -7.33
N VAL A 123 7.24 2.56 -7.39
CA VAL A 123 7.76 3.94 -7.36
C VAL A 123 7.75 4.55 -8.75
N GLN A 124 7.14 5.73 -8.87
CA GLN A 124 7.08 6.53 -10.09
C GLN A 124 7.74 7.89 -9.90
N LEU A 125 8.59 8.28 -10.87
CA LEU A 125 9.25 9.57 -10.87
C LEU A 125 8.33 10.67 -11.40
N GLY A 126 8.33 11.85 -10.77
CA GLY A 126 7.57 13.02 -11.25
C GLY A 126 6.06 12.87 -11.20
N SER A 127 5.56 11.77 -10.66
CA SER A 127 4.15 11.58 -10.43
C SER A 127 3.76 12.27 -9.12
N SER A 128 2.78 13.18 -9.18
CA SER A 128 2.09 13.63 -7.97
C SER A 128 1.25 12.51 -7.36
N GLY A 129 1.26 11.32 -7.97
CA GLY A 129 0.36 10.24 -7.67
C GLY A 129 -1.06 10.45 -8.24
N TRP A 130 -1.88 9.44 -8.12
CA TRP A 130 -3.31 9.55 -8.41
C TRP A 130 -4.03 10.17 -7.20
N GLU A 131 -4.50 11.39 -7.37
CA GLU A 131 -5.24 12.14 -6.34
C GLU A 131 -6.65 12.49 -6.89
N PRO A 132 -7.61 11.56 -6.75
CA PRO A 132 -8.98 11.83 -7.16
C PRO A 132 -9.63 12.86 -6.22
N PRO A 133 -10.75 13.49 -6.63
CA PRO A 133 -11.57 14.28 -5.72
C PRO A 133 -11.83 13.48 -4.43
N LEU A 134 -11.70 14.15 -3.28
CA LEU A 134 -11.86 13.46 -1.99
C LEU A 134 -13.26 12.82 -1.89
N LYS A 135 -14.31 13.54 -2.24
CA LYS A 135 -15.66 12.99 -2.38
C LYS A 135 -15.72 12.03 -3.57
N PRO A 136 -16.08 10.76 -3.36
CA PRO A 136 -16.19 9.80 -4.46
C PRO A 136 -17.27 10.25 -5.47
N ARG A 137 -17.03 9.94 -6.74
CA ARG A 137 -17.98 10.25 -7.82
C ARG A 137 -19.19 9.33 -7.73
N ILE A 138 -20.37 9.89 -8.04
CA ILE A 138 -21.56 9.06 -8.29
C ILE A 138 -21.44 8.45 -9.68
N VAL A 139 -21.23 7.16 -9.74
CA VAL A 139 -21.00 6.42 -11.00
C VAL A 139 -22.34 6.01 -11.60
N LYS A 140 -22.59 6.43 -12.85
CA LYS A 140 -23.72 5.92 -13.62
C LYS A 140 -23.42 4.51 -14.10
N LEU A 141 -24.24 3.55 -13.70
CA LEU A 141 -24.09 2.15 -14.14
C LEU A 141 -24.34 2.02 -15.64
N PRO A 142 -23.48 1.31 -16.39
CA PRO A 142 -23.78 0.91 -17.77
C PRO A 142 -25.02 0.05 -17.85
N GLU A 143 -25.59 -0.13 -19.06
CA GLU A 143 -26.71 -1.03 -19.27
C GLU A 143 -26.30 -2.49 -18.96
N ALA A 144 -27.23 -3.25 -18.40
CA ALA A 144 -26.99 -4.65 -18.11
C ALA A 144 -26.90 -5.47 -19.41
N GLN A 145 -26.00 -6.44 -19.45
CA GLN A 145 -25.87 -7.40 -20.53
C GLN A 145 -26.58 -8.70 -20.14
N LYS A 146 -27.65 -9.07 -20.85
CA LYS A 146 -28.47 -10.28 -20.61
C LYS A 146 -28.84 -10.40 -19.12
N ASP A 147 -28.49 -11.51 -18.47
CA ASP A 147 -28.81 -11.82 -17.07
C ASP A 147 -27.75 -11.31 -16.08
N ARG A 148 -26.92 -10.33 -16.47
CA ARG A 148 -25.81 -9.79 -15.66
C ARG A 148 -26.18 -8.40 -15.08
N ASP A 149 -27.21 -8.38 -14.21
CA ASP A 149 -27.74 -7.13 -13.64
C ASP A 149 -26.95 -6.60 -12.46
N HIS A 150 -26.06 -7.41 -11.88
CA HIS A 150 -25.31 -7.00 -10.69
C HIS A 150 -24.41 -5.79 -11.01
N PRO A 151 -24.42 -4.72 -10.19
CA PRO A 151 -23.68 -3.48 -10.50
C PRO A 151 -22.20 -3.68 -10.80
N ILE A 152 -21.53 -4.57 -10.07
CA ILE A 152 -20.13 -4.92 -10.33
C ILE A 152 -19.98 -5.52 -11.72
N ASP A 153 -20.87 -6.44 -12.10
CA ASP A 153 -20.80 -7.10 -13.40
C ASP A 153 -21.05 -6.11 -14.53
N ARG A 154 -22.02 -5.21 -14.40
CA ARG A 154 -22.29 -4.15 -15.38
C ARG A 154 -21.07 -3.26 -15.62
N LEU A 155 -20.38 -2.85 -14.56
CA LEU A 155 -19.14 -2.04 -14.66
C LEU A 155 -18.01 -2.83 -15.31
N LEU A 156 -17.84 -4.11 -14.92
CA LEU A 156 -16.78 -4.95 -15.45
C LEU A 156 -17.04 -5.37 -16.90
N ASP A 157 -18.27 -5.67 -17.27
CA ASP A 157 -18.62 -6.03 -18.65
C ASP A 157 -18.33 -4.88 -19.61
N SER A 158 -18.68 -3.64 -19.20
CA SER A 158 -18.32 -2.44 -19.95
C SER A 158 -16.81 -2.24 -20.06
N TYR A 159 -16.08 -2.50 -18.97
CA TYR A 159 -14.62 -2.41 -18.94
C TYR A 159 -13.98 -3.48 -19.84
N LEU A 160 -14.41 -4.74 -19.74
CA LEU A 160 -13.92 -5.84 -20.56
C LEU A 160 -14.17 -5.61 -22.05
N ALA A 161 -15.37 -5.14 -22.42
CA ALA A 161 -15.70 -4.81 -23.79
C ALA A 161 -14.78 -3.70 -24.35
N LYS A 162 -14.52 -2.65 -23.57
CA LYS A 162 -13.60 -1.56 -23.93
C LYS A 162 -12.18 -2.06 -24.17
N ASN A 163 -11.73 -3.05 -23.38
CA ASN A 163 -10.41 -3.66 -23.50
C ASN A 163 -10.37 -4.88 -24.44
N LYS A 164 -11.46 -5.17 -25.16
CA LYS A 164 -11.59 -6.32 -26.07
C LYS A 164 -11.32 -7.66 -25.38
N MET A 165 -11.69 -7.78 -24.12
CA MET A 165 -11.56 -8.98 -23.32
C MET A 165 -12.89 -9.73 -23.26
N ALA A 166 -12.83 -11.05 -23.22
CA ALA A 166 -14.01 -11.89 -23.02
C ALA A 166 -14.47 -11.85 -21.55
N ILE A 167 -15.77 -11.97 -21.33
CA ILE A 167 -16.34 -12.15 -19.99
C ILE A 167 -15.87 -13.50 -19.44
N PRO A 168 -15.32 -13.54 -18.22
CA PRO A 168 -14.89 -14.80 -17.61
C PRO A 168 -16.03 -15.79 -17.44
N GLN A 169 -15.75 -17.08 -17.65
CA GLN A 169 -16.72 -18.14 -17.43
C GLN A 169 -16.98 -18.36 -15.93
N ASP A 170 -18.20 -18.81 -15.61
CA ASP A 170 -18.54 -19.18 -14.22
C ASP A 170 -17.67 -20.34 -13.73
N SER A 171 -17.31 -20.30 -12.46
CA SER A 171 -16.64 -21.40 -11.79
C SER A 171 -17.61 -22.57 -11.57
N GLU A 172 -17.08 -23.78 -11.59
CA GLU A 172 -17.83 -24.96 -11.18
C GLU A 172 -18.17 -24.91 -9.69
N ASP A 173 -19.28 -25.56 -9.31
CA ASP A 173 -19.77 -25.55 -7.94
C ASP A 173 -18.75 -25.95 -6.87
N PRO A 174 -17.95 -27.03 -7.03
CA PRO A 174 -16.93 -27.38 -6.03
C PRO A 174 -15.89 -26.29 -5.83
N ALA A 175 -15.47 -25.62 -6.90
CA ALA A 175 -14.50 -24.53 -6.86
C ALA A 175 -15.11 -23.29 -6.18
N PHE A 176 -16.37 -22.96 -6.49
CA PHE A 176 -17.09 -21.88 -5.84
C PHE A 176 -17.24 -22.12 -4.33
N VAL A 177 -17.73 -23.30 -3.93
CA VAL A 177 -17.93 -23.65 -2.51
C VAL A 177 -16.62 -23.54 -1.74
N ARG A 178 -15.56 -24.18 -2.27
CA ARG A 178 -14.22 -24.07 -1.67
C ARG A 178 -13.79 -22.61 -1.47
N ARG A 179 -13.94 -21.77 -2.50
CA ARG A 179 -13.56 -20.35 -2.43
C ARG A 179 -14.38 -19.60 -1.38
N ALA A 180 -15.70 -19.79 -1.37
CA ALA A 180 -16.60 -19.12 -0.43
C ALA A 180 -16.26 -19.47 1.03
N TYR A 181 -16.02 -20.73 1.33
CA TYR A 181 -15.61 -21.17 2.68
C TYR A 181 -14.27 -20.56 3.08
N MET A 182 -13.27 -20.63 2.21
CA MET A 182 -11.94 -20.09 2.47
C MET A 182 -11.95 -18.56 2.65
N ASP A 183 -12.77 -17.84 1.90
CA ASP A 183 -12.80 -16.38 1.96
C ASP A 183 -13.63 -15.84 3.13
N ILE A 184 -14.67 -16.54 3.59
CA ILE A 184 -15.54 -16.08 4.67
C ILE A 184 -15.11 -16.64 6.03
N VAL A 185 -14.86 -17.95 6.12
CA VAL A 185 -14.59 -18.64 7.39
C VAL A 185 -13.18 -19.23 7.51
N GLY A 186 -12.38 -19.17 6.43
CA GLY A 186 -10.96 -19.57 6.45
C GLY A 186 -10.73 -21.09 6.47
N LEU A 187 -11.78 -21.89 6.40
CA LEU A 187 -11.72 -23.35 6.45
C LEU A 187 -12.21 -23.98 5.15
N LEU A 188 -11.84 -25.22 4.91
CA LEU A 188 -12.42 -25.98 3.82
C LEU A 188 -13.81 -26.49 4.18
N PRO A 189 -14.73 -26.61 3.19
CA PRO A 189 -15.99 -27.30 3.42
C PRO A 189 -15.74 -28.77 3.74
N SER A 190 -16.54 -29.35 4.65
CA SER A 190 -16.56 -30.79 4.86
C SER A 190 -17.10 -31.51 3.62
N PRO A 191 -16.80 -32.81 3.43
CA PRO A 191 -17.39 -33.59 2.35
C PRO A 191 -18.94 -33.60 2.36
N ALA A 192 -19.57 -33.57 3.54
CA ALA A 192 -21.02 -33.48 3.68
C ALA A 192 -21.57 -32.15 3.17
N GLN A 193 -20.98 -31.02 3.56
CA GLN A 193 -21.36 -29.68 3.09
C GLN A 193 -21.18 -29.52 1.58
N LEU A 194 -20.08 -30.04 1.03
CA LEU A 194 -19.85 -30.02 -0.41
C LEU A 194 -20.90 -30.86 -1.16
N ASN A 195 -21.26 -32.03 -0.65
CA ASN A 195 -22.27 -32.90 -1.25
C ASN A 195 -23.67 -32.25 -1.16
N GLU A 196 -24.05 -31.69 -0.02
CA GLU A 196 -25.31 -30.98 0.17
C GLU A 196 -25.46 -29.84 -0.84
N PHE A 197 -24.44 -29.00 -0.99
CA PHE A 197 -24.46 -27.92 -1.96
C PHE A 197 -24.56 -28.45 -3.41
N SER A 198 -23.78 -29.48 -3.75
CA SER A 198 -23.72 -30.04 -5.12
C SER A 198 -25.03 -30.69 -5.51
N THR A 199 -25.77 -31.29 -4.57
CA THR A 199 -27.06 -31.95 -4.81
C THR A 199 -28.26 -31.01 -4.73
N SER A 200 -28.07 -29.79 -4.16
CA SER A 200 -29.12 -28.78 -4.04
C SER A 200 -29.67 -28.38 -5.41
N LYS A 201 -31.01 -28.34 -5.50
CA LYS A 201 -31.76 -27.89 -6.70
C LYS A 201 -32.14 -26.41 -6.65
N SER A 202 -31.77 -25.70 -5.57
CA SER A 202 -32.04 -24.25 -5.45
C SER A 202 -31.31 -23.48 -6.55
N LEU A 203 -32.01 -22.63 -7.25
CA LEU A 203 -31.43 -21.67 -8.18
C LEU A 203 -30.61 -20.58 -7.48
N ASN A 204 -30.84 -20.40 -6.17
CA ASN A 204 -30.17 -19.42 -5.33
C ASN A 204 -29.10 -20.03 -4.41
N LYS A 205 -28.71 -21.29 -4.61
CA LYS A 205 -27.82 -22.02 -3.68
C LYS A 205 -26.51 -21.30 -3.39
N ARG A 206 -25.91 -20.58 -4.36
CA ARG A 206 -24.68 -19.80 -4.15
C ARG A 206 -24.91 -18.61 -3.20
N LYS A 207 -26.02 -17.89 -3.38
CA LYS A 207 -26.42 -16.80 -2.49
C LYS A 207 -26.75 -17.32 -1.10
N GLU A 208 -27.51 -18.41 -1.00
CA GLU A 208 -27.88 -19.06 0.26
C GLU A 208 -26.64 -19.50 1.05
N LEU A 209 -25.63 -20.06 0.36
CA LEU A 209 -24.37 -20.43 0.98
C LEU A 209 -23.61 -19.20 1.52
N ILE A 210 -23.49 -18.14 0.72
CA ILE A 210 -22.83 -16.89 1.17
C ILE A 210 -23.53 -16.35 2.41
N ASP A 211 -24.87 -16.31 2.40
CA ASP A 211 -25.67 -15.81 3.50
C ASP A 211 -25.47 -16.66 4.77
N ALA A 212 -25.46 -17.98 4.64
CA ALA A 212 -25.26 -18.91 5.75
C ALA A 212 -23.85 -18.77 6.36
N LEU A 213 -22.81 -18.66 5.53
CA LEU A 213 -21.44 -18.50 6.02
C LEU A 213 -21.22 -17.14 6.70
N LEU A 214 -21.81 -16.06 6.18
CA LEU A 214 -21.72 -14.73 6.79
C LEU A 214 -22.56 -14.62 8.08
N ALA A 215 -23.56 -15.48 8.29
CA ALA A 215 -24.36 -15.53 9.51
C ALA A 215 -23.63 -16.24 10.67
N ASP A 216 -22.59 -17.04 10.40
CA ASP A 216 -21.74 -17.64 11.44
C ASP A 216 -20.77 -16.58 11.98
N ASP A 217 -21.21 -15.87 13.03
CA ASP A 217 -20.46 -14.76 13.62
C ASP A 217 -19.14 -15.21 14.27
N ILE A 218 -19.07 -16.44 14.77
CA ILE A 218 -17.89 -17.01 15.40
C ILE A 218 -16.86 -17.35 14.32
N ALA A 219 -17.21 -18.17 13.36
CA ALA A 219 -16.29 -18.58 12.30
C ALA A 219 -15.80 -17.39 11.46
N TYR A 220 -16.69 -16.43 11.18
CA TYR A 220 -16.31 -15.17 10.55
C TYR A 220 -15.27 -14.39 11.37
N ALA A 221 -15.52 -14.20 12.67
CA ALA A 221 -14.61 -13.45 13.52
C ALA A 221 -13.25 -14.15 13.68
N ASP A 222 -13.23 -15.47 13.86
CA ASP A 222 -12.00 -16.27 13.94
C ASP A 222 -11.12 -16.10 12.71
N HIS A 223 -11.71 -16.15 11.51
CA HIS A 223 -10.97 -15.99 10.27
C HIS A 223 -10.50 -14.54 10.02
N TRP A 224 -11.39 -13.57 10.23
CA TRP A 224 -11.07 -12.18 9.93
C TRP A 224 -10.21 -11.51 11.00
N LEU A 225 -10.08 -12.10 12.18
CA LEU A 225 -9.24 -11.58 13.26
C LEU A 225 -7.78 -11.43 12.83
N THR A 226 -7.22 -12.43 12.14
CA THR A 226 -5.84 -12.37 11.63
C THR A 226 -5.65 -11.22 10.67
N PHE A 227 -6.53 -11.08 9.68
CA PHE A 227 -6.48 -9.97 8.73
C PHE A 227 -6.45 -8.60 9.41
N TRP A 228 -7.33 -8.41 10.42
CA TRP A 228 -7.39 -7.14 11.15
C TRP A 228 -6.21 -6.95 12.11
N ASN A 229 -5.72 -8.00 12.75
CA ASN A 229 -4.53 -7.93 13.59
C ASN A 229 -3.31 -7.49 12.78
N ASP A 230 -3.11 -8.04 11.59
CA ASP A 230 -2.04 -7.66 10.68
C ASP A 230 -2.20 -6.21 10.22
N LEU A 231 -3.38 -5.84 9.73
CA LEU A 231 -3.66 -4.50 9.25
C LEU A 231 -3.45 -3.44 10.34
N LEU A 232 -3.96 -3.71 11.54
CA LEU A 232 -3.83 -2.82 12.71
C LEU A 232 -2.46 -2.96 13.40
N ARG A 233 -1.59 -3.88 12.94
CA ARG A 233 -0.30 -4.21 13.55
C ARG A 233 -0.42 -4.57 15.03
N ASN A 234 -1.50 -5.26 15.40
CA ASN A 234 -1.82 -5.57 16.77
C ASN A 234 -0.97 -6.70 17.36
N ASP A 235 -0.62 -7.70 16.56
CA ASP A 235 0.17 -8.87 16.96
C ASP A 235 1.69 -8.64 17.01
N TYR A 236 2.15 -7.42 16.81
CA TYR A 236 3.55 -7.12 16.91
C TYR A 236 4.04 -7.27 18.35
N THR A 237 4.67 -8.40 18.65
CA THR A 237 5.37 -8.65 19.91
C THR A 237 6.85 -8.50 19.64
N GLY A 238 7.48 -7.50 20.23
CA GLY A 238 8.82 -7.17 19.86
C GLY A 238 9.92 -8.11 20.36
N THR A 239 11.10 -7.81 19.91
CA THR A 239 12.38 -8.29 20.42
C THR A 239 12.73 -7.60 21.75
N GLY A 240 13.87 -7.95 22.37
CA GLY A 240 14.33 -7.35 23.64
C GLY A 240 14.48 -5.83 23.66
N PHE A 241 14.38 -5.15 22.53
CA PHE A 241 14.41 -3.69 22.41
C PHE A 241 13.05 -3.01 22.59
N ILE A 242 11.96 -3.76 22.66
CA ILE A 242 10.59 -3.25 22.77
C ILE A 242 10.08 -3.42 24.19
N THR A 243 9.46 -2.37 24.74
CA THR A 243 8.96 -2.37 26.12
C THR A 243 7.62 -3.09 26.25
N GLY A 244 6.85 -3.24 25.19
CA GLY A 244 5.57 -3.95 25.18
C GLY A 244 5.04 -4.16 23.77
N GLY A 245 4.10 -5.09 23.60
CA GLY A 245 3.39 -5.35 22.35
C GLY A 245 2.12 -4.52 22.20
N ARG A 246 1.36 -4.78 21.14
CA ARG A 246 0.11 -4.08 20.79
C ARG A 246 -1.11 -4.99 20.82
N LYS A 247 -1.07 -6.06 21.62
CA LYS A 247 -2.18 -7.04 21.74
C LYS A 247 -3.39 -6.54 22.55
N GLN A 248 -3.37 -5.31 23.07
CA GLN A 248 -4.38 -4.81 23.99
C GLN A 248 -5.78 -4.74 23.38
N ILE A 249 -5.90 -4.63 22.05
CA ILE A 249 -7.20 -4.50 21.38
C ILE A 249 -7.80 -5.84 20.95
N THR A 250 -7.12 -6.99 21.12
CA THR A 250 -7.58 -8.27 20.55
C THR A 250 -9.00 -8.64 21.00
N THR A 251 -9.31 -8.52 22.29
CA THR A 251 -10.65 -8.81 22.81
C THR A 251 -11.71 -7.87 22.24
N TRP A 252 -11.41 -6.57 22.18
CA TRP A 252 -12.31 -5.57 21.58
C TRP A 252 -12.51 -5.85 20.07
N LEU A 253 -11.42 -6.14 19.36
CA LEU A 253 -11.45 -6.43 17.93
C LEU A 253 -12.31 -7.66 17.62
N TYR A 254 -12.13 -8.74 18.38
CA TYR A 254 -12.93 -9.96 18.24
C TYR A 254 -14.43 -9.69 18.46
N ALA A 255 -14.77 -8.95 19.53
CA ALA A 255 -16.15 -8.55 19.79
C ALA A 255 -16.72 -7.69 18.64
N ALA A 256 -15.97 -6.70 18.17
CA ALA A 256 -16.39 -5.84 17.07
C ALA A 256 -16.67 -6.62 15.77
N LEU A 257 -15.86 -7.65 15.47
CA LEU A 257 -16.06 -8.54 14.32
C LEU A 257 -17.28 -9.42 14.47
N ARG A 258 -17.50 -9.99 15.66
CA ARG A 258 -18.69 -10.79 15.95
C ARG A 258 -19.99 -9.98 15.85
N GLU A 259 -19.99 -8.78 16.39
CA GLU A 259 -21.12 -7.86 16.39
C GLU A 259 -21.35 -7.19 15.03
N ASN A 260 -20.48 -7.43 14.06
CA ASN A 260 -20.48 -6.74 12.76
C ASN A 260 -20.55 -5.22 12.93
N LYS A 261 -19.68 -4.67 13.81
CA LYS A 261 -19.66 -3.23 14.10
C LYS A 261 -19.48 -2.43 12.82
N PRO A 262 -20.33 -1.41 12.55
CA PRO A 262 -20.15 -0.55 11.40
C PRO A 262 -18.73 0.03 11.34
N TYR A 263 -18.10 -0.01 10.17
CA TYR A 263 -16.67 0.31 10.03
C TYR A 263 -16.34 1.75 10.43
N ASP A 264 -17.22 2.70 10.21
CA ASP A 264 -17.05 4.08 10.69
C ASP A 264 -17.01 4.14 12.22
N GLN A 265 -17.88 3.40 12.93
CA GLN A 265 -17.86 3.30 14.39
C GLN A 265 -16.62 2.55 14.88
N PHE A 266 -16.25 1.47 14.21
CA PHE A 266 -15.03 0.72 14.46
C PHE A 266 -13.79 1.63 14.44
N VAL A 267 -13.68 2.49 13.42
CA VAL A 267 -12.54 3.42 13.28
C VAL A 267 -12.63 4.58 14.29
N LYS A 268 -13.83 5.09 14.55
CA LYS A 268 -14.03 6.13 15.59
C LYS A 268 -13.57 5.64 16.97
N GLU A 269 -13.93 4.41 17.35
CA GLU A 269 -13.51 3.84 18.64
C GLU A 269 -11.99 3.60 18.71
N LEU A 270 -11.33 3.21 17.61
CA LEU A 270 -9.89 3.03 17.57
C LEU A 270 -9.14 4.35 17.72
N ILE A 271 -9.65 5.45 17.14
CA ILE A 271 -8.99 6.77 17.17
C ILE A 271 -9.30 7.53 18.45
N ASP A 272 -10.58 7.57 18.88
CA ASP A 272 -10.99 8.25 20.13
C ASP A 272 -10.43 7.57 21.40
N ALA A 273 -9.93 6.35 21.24
CA ALA A 273 -9.10 5.64 22.21
C ALA A 273 -9.70 5.51 23.62
N LYS A 274 -10.95 5.16 23.70
CA LYS A 274 -11.62 4.90 24.98
C LYS A 274 -11.65 3.40 25.28
N GLY A 275 -11.35 3.05 26.53
CA GLY A 275 -11.45 1.67 27.00
C GLY A 275 -10.51 0.70 26.27
N ASN A 276 -11.03 -0.45 25.85
CA ASN A 276 -10.23 -1.56 25.31
C ASN A 276 -9.69 -1.34 23.89
N SER A 277 -10.18 -0.34 23.15
CA SER A 277 -9.66 0.01 21.82
C SER A 277 -8.41 0.91 21.87
N ALA A 278 -8.08 1.50 23.03
CA ALA A 278 -7.00 2.45 23.20
C ALA A 278 -5.61 1.91 22.82
N GLY A 279 -5.43 0.60 22.84
CA GLY A 279 -4.18 -0.04 22.47
C GLY A 279 -3.72 0.26 21.05
N PHE A 280 -4.62 0.56 20.12
CA PHE A 280 -4.28 0.87 18.73
C PHE A 280 -3.35 2.09 18.60
N ILE A 281 -3.65 3.17 19.31
CA ILE A 281 -2.86 4.42 19.22
C ILE A 281 -1.68 4.47 20.20
N ASN A 282 -1.58 3.57 21.16
CA ASN A 282 -0.53 3.61 22.18
C ASN A 282 0.89 3.39 21.63
N GLY A 283 1.02 2.87 20.42
CA GLY A 283 2.28 2.69 19.75
C GLY A 283 3.22 1.69 20.44
N ILE A 284 4.38 1.54 19.86
CA ILE A 284 5.45 0.68 20.37
C ILE A 284 6.49 1.56 21.06
N LYS A 285 6.83 1.23 22.31
CA LYS A 285 7.88 1.91 23.06
C LYS A 285 9.18 1.14 22.94
N TRP A 286 10.14 1.75 22.27
CA TRP A 286 11.49 1.21 22.15
C TRP A 286 12.35 1.56 23.36
N ARG A 287 13.33 0.73 23.68
CA ARG A 287 14.37 1.03 24.67
C ARG A 287 15.50 1.79 23.99
N GLY A 288 16.04 2.81 24.67
CA GLY A 288 17.14 3.61 24.18
C GLY A 288 16.72 4.73 23.22
N ASN A 289 17.68 5.29 22.51
CA ASN A 289 17.45 6.35 21.54
C ASN A 289 16.86 5.74 20.25
N VAL A 290 15.82 6.37 19.75
CA VAL A 290 15.17 5.99 18.49
C VAL A 290 15.24 7.17 17.52
N SER A 291 15.18 6.89 16.22
CA SER A 291 15.08 7.94 15.21
C SER A 291 13.78 8.74 15.39
N ALA A 292 13.78 9.97 14.89
CA ALA A 292 12.60 10.84 14.94
C ALA A 292 11.35 10.18 14.36
N GLY A 293 11.51 9.37 13.30
CA GLY A 293 10.43 8.63 12.65
C GLY A 293 9.88 7.43 13.44
N GLN A 294 10.51 7.05 14.56
CA GLN A 294 10.09 5.91 15.41
C GLN A 294 9.46 6.36 16.74
N THR A 295 9.32 7.65 17.00
CA THR A 295 8.62 8.14 18.20
C THR A 295 7.16 7.70 18.19
N VAL A 296 6.54 7.56 19.37
CA VAL A 296 5.12 7.16 19.48
C VAL A 296 4.20 8.11 18.70
N HIS A 297 4.50 9.40 18.67
CA HIS A 297 3.72 10.39 17.92
C HIS A 297 3.81 10.14 16.39
N MET A 298 5.01 9.87 15.88
CA MET A 298 5.19 9.57 14.46
C MET A 298 4.59 8.23 14.07
N GLN A 299 4.68 7.20 14.94
CA GLN A 299 3.98 5.94 14.73
C GLN A 299 2.46 6.14 14.64
N PHE A 300 1.90 7.03 15.46
CA PHE A 300 0.48 7.38 15.38
C PHE A 300 0.14 7.94 13.99
N SER A 301 0.85 8.97 13.52
CA SER A 301 0.67 9.56 12.19
C SER A 301 0.78 8.50 11.08
N GLN A 302 1.85 7.69 11.10
CA GLN A 302 2.08 6.62 10.13
C GLN A 302 0.98 5.56 10.14
N ASN A 303 0.52 5.15 11.32
CA ASN A 303 -0.46 4.07 11.45
C ASN A 303 -1.85 4.50 11.00
N ILE A 304 -2.35 5.68 11.43
CA ILE A 304 -3.69 6.12 11.04
C ILE A 304 -3.77 6.43 9.53
N SER A 305 -2.72 7.02 8.96
CA SER A 305 -2.68 7.33 7.53
C SER A 305 -2.58 6.05 6.69
N GLN A 306 -1.70 5.11 7.05
CA GLN A 306 -1.56 3.86 6.32
C GLN A 306 -2.81 2.98 6.44
N VAL A 307 -3.31 2.78 7.67
CA VAL A 307 -4.42 1.86 7.93
C VAL A 307 -5.74 2.37 7.35
N PHE A 308 -6.06 3.64 7.53
CA PHE A 308 -7.38 4.15 7.17
C PHE A 308 -7.44 4.89 5.84
N LEU A 309 -6.30 5.39 5.35
CA LEU A 309 -6.25 6.21 4.14
C LEU A 309 -5.36 5.64 3.02
N GLY A 310 -4.61 4.55 3.28
CA GLY A 310 -3.65 4.01 2.32
C GLY A 310 -2.55 5.02 1.96
N ILE A 311 -2.12 5.82 2.93
CA ILE A 311 -1.08 6.82 2.79
C ILE A 311 0.16 6.39 3.57
N ASN A 312 1.28 6.23 2.90
CA ASN A 312 2.54 5.85 3.55
C ASN A 312 3.33 7.08 4.01
N MET A 313 3.15 7.47 5.27
CA MET A 313 3.87 8.61 5.86
C MET A 313 5.29 8.29 6.33
N LYS A 314 5.87 7.12 6.02
CA LYS A 314 7.23 6.78 6.48
C LYS A 314 8.28 7.73 5.94
N CYS A 315 8.29 8.00 4.63
CA CYS A 315 9.22 8.96 4.03
C CYS A 315 8.99 10.35 4.60
N ALA A 316 7.73 10.80 4.65
CA ALA A 316 7.34 12.10 5.18
C ALA A 316 7.67 12.27 6.68
N SER A 317 7.95 11.19 7.41
CA SER A 317 8.41 11.26 8.81
C SER A 317 9.86 11.71 8.99
N CYS A 318 10.66 11.71 7.92
CA CYS A 318 12.08 12.09 7.97
C CYS A 318 12.41 13.25 7.02
N HIS A 319 11.73 13.36 5.89
CA HIS A 319 11.89 14.40 4.86
C HIS A 319 10.61 14.44 4.01
N ASP A 320 10.48 15.41 3.12
CA ASP A 320 9.36 15.41 2.17
C ASP A 320 9.39 14.12 1.34
N SER A 321 8.24 13.49 1.14
CA SER A 321 8.15 12.22 0.41
C SER A 321 8.67 12.37 -1.02
N PHE A 322 9.37 11.35 -1.51
CA PHE A 322 9.84 11.30 -2.89
C PHE A 322 8.89 10.52 -3.81
N ILE A 323 7.97 9.77 -3.23
CA ILE A 323 7.08 8.86 -3.96
C ILE A 323 5.64 9.37 -4.06
N ASP A 324 5.31 10.38 -3.25
CA ASP A 324 3.98 11.01 -3.22
C ASP A 324 4.09 12.48 -2.77
N ARG A 325 2.96 13.17 -2.61
CA ARG A 325 2.92 14.61 -2.30
C ARG A 325 3.16 14.98 -0.84
N TRP A 326 3.29 14.00 0.06
CA TRP A 326 3.29 14.25 1.50
C TRP A 326 4.58 14.86 1.99
N THR A 327 4.47 15.92 2.77
CA THR A 327 5.60 16.67 3.31
C THR A 327 5.93 16.28 4.75
N LEU A 328 7.16 16.58 5.15
CA LEU A 328 7.61 16.44 6.55
C LEU A 328 6.66 17.21 7.49
N GLU A 329 6.28 18.43 7.12
CA GLU A 329 5.40 19.27 7.92
C GLU A 329 4.02 18.63 8.11
N GLU A 330 3.41 18.08 7.06
CA GLU A 330 2.10 17.40 7.15
C GLU A 330 2.17 16.17 8.06
N ALA A 331 3.23 15.37 7.97
CA ALA A 331 3.43 14.19 8.83
C ALA A 331 3.55 14.58 10.31
N TYR A 332 4.29 15.65 10.61
CA TYR A 332 4.45 16.16 11.98
C TYR A 332 3.20 16.87 12.50
N ASN A 333 2.48 17.59 11.65
CA ASN A 333 1.22 18.22 12.02
C ASN A 333 0.16 17.14 12.37
N LEU A 334 0.09 16.08 11.59
CA LEU A 334 -0.77 14.93 11.90
C LEU A 334 -0.35 14.24 13.22
N ALA A 335 0.96 14.05 13.44
CA ALA A 335 1.49 13.49 14.69
C ALA A 335 1.17 14.36 15.91
N SER A 336 1.13 15.69 15.76
CA SER A 336 0.81 16.64 16.82
C SER A 336 -0.63 16.56 17.32
N ILE A 337 -1.54 15.94 16.58
CA ILE A 337 -2.89 15.67 17.06
C ILE A 337 -2.86 14.76 18.30
N TYR A 338 -1.95 13.79 18.33
CA TYR A 338 -1.76 12.86 19.45
C TYR A 338 -0.79 13.38 20.52
N ALA A 339 -0.01 14.40 20.24
CA ALA A 339 1.01 14.90 21.15
C ALA A 339 0.42 15.77 22.29
N ASP A 340 1.03 15.69 23.49
CA ASP A 340 0.66 16.54 24.62
C ASP A 340 1.28 17.94 24.51
N LYS A 341 2.34 18.10 23.73
CA LYS A 341 3.06 19.35 23.46
C LYS A 341 3.41 19.44 21.97
N PRO A 342 3.60 20.66 21.43
CA PRO A 342 4.13 20.80 20.08
C PRO A 342 5.41 20.00 19.87
N ILE A 343 5.59 19.40 18.71
CA ILE A 343 6.75 18.58 18.36
C ILE A 343 7.63 19.40 17.41
N GLU A 344 8.94 19.46 17.69
CA GLU A 344 9.87 20.06 16.75
C GLU A 344 10.05 19.17 15.52
N LEU A 345 9.98 19.76 14.32
CA LEU A 345 10.27 19.06 13.08
C LEU A 345 11.73 18.66 13.04
N THR A 346 11.98 17.37 12.77
CA THR A 346 13.31 16.81 12.69
C THR A 346 13.52 16.20 11.31
N ARG A 347 14.46 16.72 10.55
CA ARG A 347 14.76 16.23 9.19
C ARG A 347 15.96 15.30 9.25
N CYS A 348 15.78 14.02 8.92
CA CYS A 348 16.84 12.99 9.00
C CYS A 348 17.59 13.08 10.35
N ASP A 349 16.86 13.06 11.44
CA ASP A 349 17.35 13.17 12.83
C ASP A 349 18.04 14.51 13.22
N LYS A 350 17.95 15.54 12.35
CA LYS A 350 18.44 16.88 12.63
C LYS A 350 17.28 17.81 12.95
N PRO A 351 17.22 18.43 14.16
CA PRO A 351 16.22 19.42 14.51
C PRO A 351 16.25 20.61 13.54
N THR A 352 15.07 21.12 13.16
CA THR A 352 14.95 22.22 12.20
C THR A 352 14.67 23.58 12.82
N GLY A 353 14.40 23.64 14.13
CA GLY A 353 13.94 24.83 14.83
C GLY A 353 12.46 25.18 14.59
N LYS A 354 11.74 24.41 13.75
CA LYS A 354 10.32 24.64 13.47
C LYS A 354 9.46 23.73 14.35
N MET A 355 8.37 24.27 14.88
CA MET A 355 7.40 23.52 15.68
C MET A 355 6.19 23.15 14.84
N SER A 356 5.70 21.93 15.02
CA SER A 356 4.47 21.47 14.40
C SER A 356 3.22 21.94 15.12
N THR A 357 2.10 21.94 14.42
CA THR A 357 0.77 22.28 14.96
C THR A 357 -0.18 21.14 14.66
N ALA A 358 -1.07 20.78 15.58
CA ALA A 358 -2.08 19.75 15.33
C ALA A 358 -2.98 20.18 14.17
N LYS A 359 -2.88 19.46 13.02
CA LYS A 359 -3.61 19.80 11.80
C LYS A 359 -3.98 18.54 11.03
N TRP A 360 -5.20 18.55 10.48
CA TRP A 360 -5.68 17.51 9.58
C TRP A 360 -5.12 17.69 8.16
N ILE A 361 -4.93 16.59 7.44
CA ILE A 361 -4.29 16.59 6.11
C ILE A 361 -5.25 16.87 4.95
N PHE A 362 -6.57 16.87 5.21
CA PHE A 362 -7.61 17.20 4.22
C PHE A 362 -8.49 18.36 4.73
N PRO A 363 -8.03 19.61 4.59
CA PRO A 363 -8.72 20.77 5.14
C PRO A 363 -10.12 20.98 4.59
N GLU A 364 -10.44 20.45 3.42
CA GLU A 364 -11.76 20.47 2.81
C GLU A 364 -12.85 19.74 3.61
N LEU A 365 -12.45 18.83 4.51
CA LEU A 365 -13.37 18.13 5.42
C LEU A 365 -13.58 18.83 6.76
N GLY A 366 -12.74 19.82 7.06
CA GLY A 366 -12.73 20.54 8.32
C GLY A 366 -11.36 20.58 8.98
N GLU A 367 -11.31 21.17 10.16
CA GLU A 367 -10.08 21.45 10.88
C GLU A 367 -10.10 20.85 12.29
N ILE A 368 -8.91 20.72 12.86
CA ILE A 368 -8.71 20.33 14.26
C ILE A 368 -8.29 21.58 15.03
N ASP A 369 -8.96 21.86 16.15
CA ASP A 369 -8.54 22.93 17.05
C ASP A 369 -7.21 22.57 17.73
N PRO A 370 -6.10 23.24 17.40
CA PRO A 370 -4.80 22.91 17.97
C PRO A 370 -4.69 23.26 19.47
N LYS A 371 -5.62 24.08 20.01
CA LYS A 371 -5.69 24.45 21.42
C LYS A 371 -6.54 23.51 22.25
N ALA A 372 -7.31 22.64 21.61
CA ALA A 372 -8.14 21.66 22.30
C ALA A 372 -7.28 20.63 23.06
N SER A 373 -7.87 19.99 24.04
CA SER A 373 -7.23 18.86 24.73
C SER A 373 -6.92 17.71 23.73
N LYS A 374 -5.93 16.90 24.04
CA LYS A 374 -5.60 15.71 23.24
C LYS A 374 -6.83 14.81 22.97
N SER A 375 -7.64 14.57 24.01
CA SER A 375 -8.87 13.78 23.86
C SER A 375 -9.84 14.41 22.87
N GLU A 376 -10.02 15.73 22.91
CA GLU A 376 -10.92 16.42 21.99
C GLU A 376 -10.37 16.44 20.56
N ARG A 377 -9.05 16.64 20.38
CA ARG A 377 -8.39 16.54 19.06
C ARG A 377 -8.54 15.15 18.44
N LEU A 378 -8.41 14.09 19.23
CA LEU A 378 -8.62 12.71 18.77
C LEU A 378 -10.09 12.47 18.37
N LYS A 379 -11.03 13.02 19.12
CA LYS A 379 -12.46 12.95 18.77
C LYS A 379 -12.78 13.71 17.49
N GLN A 380 -12.21 14.91 17.30
CA GLN A 380 -12.33 15.67 16.06
C GLN A 380 -11.73 14.89 14.90
N LEU A 381 -10.51 14.33 15.08
CA LEU A 381 -9.87 13.48 14.08
C LEU A 381 -10.74 12.26 13.70
N ALA A 382 -11.33 11.58 14.68
CA ALA A 382 -12.21 10.45 14.43
C ALA A 382 -13.41 10.85 13.55
N GLY A 383 -13.98 12.03 13.80
CA GLY A 383 -15.05 12.60 12.97
C GLY A 383 -14.60 12.92 11.55
N LEU A 384 -13.44 13.55 11.37
CA LEU A 384 -12.89 13.90 10.07
C LEU A 384 -12.44 12.67 9.27
N MET A 385 -11.85 11.67 9.95
CA MET A 385 -11.46 10.41 9.35
C MET A 385 -12.66 9.69 8.72
N THR A 386 -13.77 9.65 9.44
CA THR A 386 -14.99 8.95 9.02
C THR A 386 -16.05 9.88 8.42
N HIS A 387 -15.64 11.09 7.98
CA HIS A 387 -16.56 12.04 7.34
C HIS A 387 -17.17 11.40 6.08
N PRO A 388 -18.48 11.56 5.81
CA PRO A 388 -19.15 10.94 4.66
C PRO A 388 -18.52 11.28 3.31
N GLU A 389 -17.90 12.45 3.19
CA GLU A 389 -17.19 12.88 1.97
C GLU A 389 -15.72 12.47 1.94
N ASN A 390 -15.22 11.76 2.96
CA ASN A 390 -13.87 11.22 2.96
C ASN A 390 -13.77 9.94 2.09
N GLY A 391 -13.72 10.12 0.79
CA GLY A 391 -13.59 8.99 -0.12
C GLY A 391 -12.24 8.29 -0.06
N ARG A 392 -11.20 8.94 0.47
CA ARG A 392 -9.93 8.23 0.70
C ARG A 392 -10.14 7.10 1.70
N PHE A 393 -10.91 7.34 2.76
CA PHE A 393 -11.29 6.35 3.76
C PHE A 393 -12.08 5.18 3.15
N THR A 394 -13.13 5.46 2.40
CA THR A 394 -14.00 4.42 1.83
C THR A 394 -13.35 3.68 0.67
N ARG A 395 -12.60 4.35 -0.22
CA ARG A 395 -11.84 3.69 -1.30
C ARG A 395 -10.77 2.74 -0.76
N THR A 396 -10.09 3.13 0.32
CA THR A 396 -9.02 2.30 0.90
C THR A 396 -9.56 0.97 1.42
N ILE A 397 -10.63 0.99 2.20
CA ILE A 397 -11.21 -0.28 2.70
C ILE A 397 -11.87 -1.07 1.58
N ALA A 398 -12.56 -0.42 0.65
CA ALA A 398 -13.15 -1.08 -0.51
C ALA A 398 -12.09 -1.81 -1.35
N ASN A 399 -10.95 -1.17 -1.61
CA ASN A 399 -9.84 -1.79 -2.32
C ASN A 399 -9.26 -3.00 -1.59
N ARG A 400 -9.10 -2.93 -0.26
CA ARG A 400 -8.58 -4.04 0.54
C ARG A 400 -9.50 -5.25 0.55
N ILE A 401 -10.81 -5.02 0.76
CA ILE A 401 -11.80 -6.11 0.72
C ILE A 401 -11.88 -6.71 -0.69
N TRP A 402 -11.88 -5.86 -1.72
CA TRP A 402 -11.80 -6.32 -3.10
C TRP A 402 -10.56 -7.19 -3.33
N ALA A 403 -9.37 -6.72 -2.95
CA ALA A 403 -8.13 -7.47 -3.12
C ALA A 403 -8.14 -8.81 -2.37
N ARG A 404 -8.71 -8.82 -1.15
CA ARG A 404 -8.84 -10.05 -0.36
C ARG A 404 -9.73 -11.09 -1.03
N LEU A 405 -10.80 -10.66 -1.68
CA LEU A 405 -11.75 -11.57 -2.35
C LEU A 405 -11.30 -11.92 -3.77
N MET A 406 -10.77 -10.96 -4.52
CA MET A 406 -10.46 -11.09 -5.95
C MET A 406 -9.00 -11.42 -6.26
N GLY A 407 -8.12 -11.43 -5.23
CA GLY A 407 -6.70 -11.77 -5.35
C GLY A 407 -5.79 -10.62 -5.75
N ARG A 408 -6.32 -9.53 -6.33
CA ARG A 408 -5.58 -8.30 -6.67
C ARG A 408 -6.46 -7.07 -6.44
N GLY A 409 -5.88 -6.00 -5.94
CA GLY A 409 -6.58 -4.72 -5.73
C GLY A 409 -6.99 -4.04 -7.03
N ILE A 410 -7.99 -3.16 -6.93
CA ILE A 410 -8.32 -2.21 -8.00
C ILE A 410 -7.19 -1.18 -8.10
N VAL A 411 -6.66 -0.76 -6.96
CA VAL A 411 -5.36 -0.11 -6.80
C VAL A 411 -4.37 -1.17 -6.36
N HIS A 412 -3.20 -1.20 -6.98
CA HIS A 412 -2.12 -2.13 -6.61
C HIS A 412 -0.75 -1.42 -6.70
N PRO A 413 0.16 -1.59 -5.73
CA PRO A 413 0.02 -2.35 -4.46
C PRO A 413 -1.17 -1.87 -3.61
N VAL A 414 -1.79 -2.79 -2.86
CA VAL A 414 -3.10 -2.57 -2.20
C VAL A 414 -3.17 -1.33 -1.31
N ASP A 415 -2.05 -1.01 -0.64
CA ASP A 415 -1.95 0.11 0.29
C ASP A 415 -1.31 1.37 -0.32
N ALA A 416 -1.01 1.34 -1.62
CA ALA A 416 -0.44 2.47 -2.35
C ALA A 416 -1.57 3.26 -3.05
N MET A 417 -2.46 3.86 -2.28
CA MET A 417 -3.66 4.54 -2.81
C MET A 417 -3.35 5.80 -3.64
N HIS A 418 -2.10 6.18 -3.81
CA HIS A 418 -1.61 7.16 -4.78
C HIS A 418 -1.40 6.56 -6.18
N THR A 419 -1.48 5.24 -6.33
CA THR A 419 -1.38 4.57 -7.63
C THR A 419 -2.72 4.60 -8.34
N LYS A 420 -2.70 4.84 -9.65
CA LYS A 420 -3.92 4.91 -10.46
C LYS A 420 -4.63 3.55 -10.48
N PRO A 421 -5.93 3.50 -10.15
CA PRO A 421 -6.71 2.28 -10.24
C PRO A 421 -6.88 1.85 -11.71
N TRP A 422 -6.87 0.55 -11.96
CA TRP A 422 -7.17 0.04 -13.29
C TRP A 422 -8.64 0.27 -13.71
N ASN A 423 -9.54 0.53 -12.75
CA ASN A 423 -10.92 0.95 -12.99
C ASN A 423 -11.40 1.93 -11.90
N GLU A 424 -11.38 3.22 -12.21
CA GLU A 424 -11.79 4.27 -11.27
C GLU A 424 -13.28 4.21 -10.94
N ASP A 425 -14.12 3.88 -11.93
CA ASP A 425 -15.58 3.82 -11.74
C ASP A 425 -15.96 2.70 -10.78
N LEU A 426 -15.33 1.53 -10.90
CA LEU A 426 -15.55 0.43 -9.98
C LEU A 426 -15.14 0.80 -8.55
N LEU A 427 -13.98 1.44 -8.38
CA LEU A 427 -13.50 1.84 -7.06
C LEU A 427 -14.43 2.88 -6.41
N ASP A 428 -14.83 3.90 -7.15
CA ASP A 428 -15.76 4.92 -6.65
C ASP A 428 -17.13 4.32 -6.34
N TYR A 429 -17.67 3.48 -7.22
CA TYR A 429 -18.94 2.80 -6.98
C TYR A 429 -18.93 1.97 -5.70
N LEU A 430 -17.88 1.18 -5.49
CA LEU A 430 -17.73 0.36 -4.28
C LEU A 430 -17.60 1.23 -3.02
N ALA A 431 -16.86 2.34 -3.11
CA ALA A 431 -16.68 3.26 -1.99
C ALA A 431 -18.00 3.95 -1.58
N VAL A 432 -18.79 4.43 -2.56
CA VAL A 432 -20.11 5.03 -2.33
C VAL A 432 -21.07 3.98 -1.77
N ARG A 433 -21.15 2.83 -2.39
CA ARG A 433 -22.03 1.73 -1.99
C ARG A 433 -21.77 1.27 -0.56
N PHE A 434 -20.50 1.15 -0.17
CA PHE A 434 -20.12 0.77 1.18
C PHE A 434 -20.63 1.78 2.24
N ALA A 435 -20.50 3.08 1.94
CA ALA A 435 -21.01 4.12 2.83
C ALA A 435 -22.55 4.14 2.90
N GLU A 436 -23.23 4.03 1.76
CA GLU A 436 -24.70 3.96 1.68
C GLU A 436 -25.27 2.74 2.40
N ASP A 437 -24.56 1.63 2.39
CA ASP A 437 -24.94 0.41 3.12
C ASP A 437 -24.65 0.49 4.64
N GLY A 438 -24.29 1.67 5.16
CA GLY A 438 -24.06 1.91 6.59
C GLY A 438 -22.73 1.37 7.08
N TYR A 439 -21.72 1.28 6.21
CA TYR A 439 -20.38 0.77 6.55
C TYR A 439 -20.37 -0.68 7.06
N ASP A 440 -21.37 -1.48 6.66
CA ASP A 440 -21.52 -2.89 7.03
C ASP A 440 -20.55 -3.75 6.23
N LEU A 441 -19.50 -4.28 6.89
CA LEU A 441 -18.48 -5.09 6.25
C LEU A 441 -19.00 -6.43 5.72
N ARG A 442 -19.88 -7.10 6.44
CA ARG A 442 -20.46 -8.39 5.98
C ARG A 442 -21.37 -8.19 4.78
N LYS A 443 -22.18 -7.13 4.79
CA LYS A 443 -23.02 -6.76 3.67
C LYS A 443 -22.17 -6.41 2.45
N PHE A 444 -21.05 -5.76 2.64
CA PHE A 444 -20.11 -5.41 1.58
C PHE A 444 -19.40 -6.64 0.99
N VAL A 445 -18.91 -7.55 1.83
CA VAL A 445 -18.38 -8.86 1.41
C VAL A 445 -19.43 -9.63 0.62
N ARG A 446 -20.66 -9.73 1.15
CA ARG A 446 -21.79 -10.34 0.46
C ARG A 446 -22.06 -9.72 -0.90
N PHE A 447 -22.03 -8.39 -1.00
CA PHE A 447 -22.27 -7.68 -2.25
C PHE A 447 -21.22 -8.06 -3.30
N ILE A 448 -19.93 -8.07 -2.97
CA ILE A 448 -18.88 -8.49 -3.90
C ILE A 448 -19.04 -9.96 -4.30
N MET A 449 -19.25 -10.85 -3.34
CA MET A 449 -19.35 -12.30 -3.58
C MET A 449 -20.62 -12.71 -4.37
N SER A 450 -21.65 -11.88 -4.36
CA SER A 450 -22.89 -12.09 -5.13
C SER A 450 -22.73 -11.75 -6.60
N SER A 451 -21.65 -11.05 -6.99
CA SER A 451 -21.37 -10.76 -8.41
C SER A 451 -20.92 -12.02 -9.15
N GLN A 452 -21.24 -12.10 -10.44
CA GLN A 452 -20.71 -13.15 -11.31
C GLN A 452 -19.19 -13.02 -11.49
N ALA A 453 -18.66 -11.80 -11.37
CA ALA A 453 -17.22 -11.54 -11.36
C ALA A 453 -16.50 -12.36 -10.28
N TYR A 454 -16.99 -12.35 -9.03
CA TYR A 454 -16.43 -13.18 -7.97
C TYR A 454 -16.66 -14.69 -8.23
N GLN A 455 -17.81 -15.04 -8.78
CA GLN A 455 -18.22 -16.43 -9.03
C GLN A 455 -17.59 -17.04 -10.29
N SER A 456 -16.80 -16.27 -11.04
CA SER A 456 -16.13 -16.76 -12.25
C SER A 456 -14.87 -17.58 -11.94
N LYS A 457 -14.37 -18.30 -12.96
CA LYS A 457 -13.12 -19.07 -12.91
C LYS A 457 -11.95 -18.14 -12.59
N SER A 458 -11.02 -18.64 -11.78
CA SER A 458 -9.77 -17.91 -11.51
C SER A 458 -8.87 -17.88 -12.73
N VAL A 459 -8.18 -16.77 -12.92
CA VAL A 459 -7.22 -16.55 -14.00
C VAL A 459 -5.81 -16.55 -13.43
N PHE A 460 -4.95 -17.42 -13.96
CA PHE A 460 -3.55 -17.45 -13.58
C PHE A 460 -2.79 -16.41 -14.39
N LEU A 461 -2.07 -15.54 -13.69
CA LEU A 461 -1.14 -14.59 -14.30
C LEU A 461 0.23 -15.27 -14.42
N SER A 462 0.82 -15.24 -15.61
CA SER A 462 2.14 -15.85 -15.86
C SER A 462 3.27 -15.09 -15.18
N GLU A 463 3.09 -13.78 -15.06
CA GLU A 463 4.03 -12.85 -14.42
C GLU A 463 3.24 -11.85 -13.58
N GLU A 464 3.90 -11.19 -12.62
CA GLU A 464 3.30 -10.07 -11.90
C GLU A 464 3.08 -8.91 -12.89
N PRO A 465 1.83 -8.56 -13.22
CA PRO A 465 1.58 -7.52 -14.21
C PRO A 465 1.93 -6.14 -13.62
N GLY A 466 2.55 -5.32 -14.46
CA GLY A 466 2.86 -3.92 -14.19
C GLY A 466 1.66 -2.98 -14.30
N GLU A 467 1.92 -1.78 -14.81
CA GLU A 467 0.92 -0.71 -14.99
C GLU A 467 -0.10 -1.01 -16.11
N ASP A 468 0.22 -1.93 -16.99
CA ASP A 468 -0.61 -2.40 -18.11
C ASP A 468 -1.61 -3.48 -17.70
N TYR A 469 -1.81 -3.69 -16.39
CA TYR A 469 -2.76 -4.67 -15.90
C TYR A 469 -4.17 -4.45 -16.44
N VAL A 470 -4.72 -5.49 -17.06
CA VAL A 470 -6.12 -5.56 -17.48
C VAL A 470 -6.81 -6.68 -16.71
N TYR A 471 -7.89 -6.34 -15.99
CA TYR A 471 -8.68 -7.33 -15.27
C TYR A 471 -9.29 -8.33 -16.26
N SER A 472 -9.14 -9.61 -15.95
CA SER A 472 -9.69 -10.73 -16.75
C SER A 472 -10.39 -11.79 -15.91
N GLY A 473 -10.42 -11.61 -14.58
CA GLY A 473 -11.06 -12.52 -13.64
C GLY A 473 -10.38 -12.50 -12.26
N PRO A 474 -10.93 -13.23 -11.28
CA PRO A 474 -10.30 -13.38 -9.96
C PRO A 474 -8.93 -14.07 -10.07
N VAL A 475 -7.94 -13.56 -9.35
CA VAL A 475 -6.60 -14.16 -9.32
C VAL A 475 -6.50 -15.13 -8.14
N PRO A 476 -5.93 -16.33 -8.31
CA PRO A 476 -5.72 -17.28 -7.22
C PRO A 476 -4.84 -16.67 -6.13
N LYS A 477 -5.18 -16.93 -4.88
CA LYS A 477 -4.43 -16.50 -3.71
C LYS A 477 -3.72 -17.70 -3.07
N ARG A 478 -2.56 -17.47 -2.49
CA ARG A 478 -1.97 -18.45 -1.57
C ARG A 478 -2.78 -18.45 -0.27
N MET A 479 -2.94 -19.63 0.29
CA MET A 479 -3.49 -19.77 1.64
C MET A 479 -2.54 -19.09 2.64
N THR A 480 -3.10 -18.52 3.70
CA THR A 480 -2.29 -18.03 4.83
C THR A 480 -1.82 -19.21 5.68
N ALA A 481 -0.91 -18.96 6.62
CA ALA A 481 -0.41 -20.01 7.51
C ALA A 481 -1.52 -20.55 8.44
N GLU A 482 -2.55 -19.75 8.70
CA GLU A 482 -3.69 -20.10 9.55
C GLU A 482 -4.74 -20.96 8.80
N GLN A 483 -4.78 -20.88 7.50
CA GLN A 483 -5.66 -21.65 6.61
C GLN A 483 -5.06 -23.00 6.24
#